data_1c07f9957c412bb4b232fb0ec7b34b33
#
_entry.id   1c07f9957c412bb4b232fb0ec7b34b33
#
_cell.length_a   1.000
_cell.length_b   1.000
_cell.length_c   1.000
_cell.angle_alpha   90.00
_cell.angle_beta   90.00
_cell.angle_gamma   90.00
#
_symmetry.space_group_name_H-M   'P 1'
#
loop_
_entity.id
_entity.type
_entity.pdbx_description
1 polymer ?
#
loop_
_entity_poly.entity_id
_entity_poly.type
_entity_poly.pdbx_seq_one_letter_code
_entity_poly.pdbx_strand_id
1 'polypeptide(L)'
;MKPRVFVWLALAPLALAQDSAPLKLTLHDAVVLALRQNPQVILANLNVAQSTQDSRVARSGLLPQVGAGIGESVERLNVEALFGEPFPGIPQHIGPFWVSQGGIRFSAPLDLTLWRRYRAAQTGITAAHAQEMTAREESVLLVVSQYLGCQRSAADVEAAQALETLAQALYDQAADLQKNGVGTGIDTLRANVQLQNEKQRVIVTRTQLETGLFGLGRLLSVDPQRRIELADQVQFFQTPDVSADQTLEHAYATRSELRQIAAQMAQAQLGLKAAEEERLPKLTLSGNWSEQGLTPASAIPVYQYQASLDVPIFTGGRIEAERAKAEITLRQLKQQEQAARDSIALEVKTSIAQLVAARNEVNVANLGVDLARQEVDQARDRFQAGVANNIEVVTAQNELARANDNQIAALYRYNQSRADLAHAAGQMETLYGK
;
A
#
# COMPACT_ATOMS: atom_id res chain seq x y z
N MET A 1 26.32 -65.05 1.19
CA MET A 1 25.88 -63.81 1.89
C MET A 1 27.10 -62.93 2.08
N LYS A 2 27.16 -61.81 1.32
CA LYS A 2 28.23 -60.81 1.47
C LYS A 2 27.54 -59.51 1.92
N PRO A 3 28.02 -58.83 2.97
CA PRO A 3 27.41 -57.55 3.42
C PRO A 3 27.83 -56.40 2.49
N ARG A 4 26.85 -55.64 2.00
CA ARG A 4 27.05 -54.38 1.30
C ARG A 4 27.17 -53.24 2.33
N VAL A 5 28.37 -52.67 2.42
CA VAL A 5 28.64 -51.44 3.18
C VAL A 5 28.07 -50.23 2.39
N PHE A 6 27.06 -49.57 2.94
CA PHE A 6 26.57 -48.31 2.43
C PHE A 6 27.42 -47.17 3.04
N VAL A 7 28.26 -46.53 2.22
CA VAL A 7 28.96 -45.31 2.58
C VAL A 7 28.00 -44.13 2.36
N TRP A 8 27.53 -43.53 3.44
CA TRP A 8 26.84 -42.26 3.39
C TRP A 8 27.86 -41.12 3.21
N LEU A 9 27.94 -40.56 1.98
CA LEU A 9 28.63 -39.29 1.75
C LEU A 9 27.72 -38.17 2.29
N ALA A 10 28.08 -37.62 3.45
CA ALA A 10 27.49 -36.38 3.95
C ALA A 10 27.97 -35.22 3.10
N LEU A 11 27.14 -34.76 2.13
CA LEU A 11 27.29 -33.45 1.51
C LEU A 11 26.90 -32.42 2.57
N ALA A 12 27.90 -31.80 3.19
CA ALA A 12 27.71 -30.54 3.92
C ALA A 12 27.37 -29.44 2.90
N PRO A 13 26.28 -28.70 3.07
CA PRO A 13 26.08 -27.52 2.24
C PRO A 13 27.14 -26.49 2.64
N LEU A 14 28.07 -26.17 1.71
CA LEU A 14 28.84 -24.93 1.80
C LEU A 14 27.84 -23.80 1.75
N ALA A 15 27.47 -23.24 2.89
CA ALA A 15 26.89 -21.91 3.00
C ALA A 15 27.97 -20.94 2.52
N LEU A 16 27.93 -20.59 1.24
CA LEU A 16 28.59 -19.41 0.71
C LEU A 16 28.00 -18.24 1.46
N ALA A 17 28.71 -17.72 2.47
CA ALA A 17 28.51 -16.37 2.97
C ALA A 17 28.71 -15.46 1.77
N GLN A 18 27.63 -15.11 1.08
CA GLN A 18 27.61 -14.02 0.12
C GLN A 18 27.91 -12.76 0.92
N ASP A 19 29.17 -12.34 0.88
CA ASP A 19 29.58 -10.99 1.25
C ASP A 19 28.86 -10.08 0.25
N SER A 20 27.62 -9.71 0.59
CA SER A 20 26.77 -8.97 -0.31
C SER A 20 27.28 -7.54 -0.34
N ALA A 21 27.92 -7.16 -1.47
CA ALA A 21 28.34 -5.80 -1.71
C ALA A 21 27.19 -4.81 -1.36
N PRO A 22 27.51 -3.66 -0.77
CA PRO A 22 26.49 -2.69 -0.38
C PRO A 22 25.63 -2.32 -1.59
N LEU A 23 24.33 -2.26 -1.38
CA LEU A 23 23.36 -1.91 -2.40
C LEU A 23 23.36 -0.40 -2.56
N LYS A 24 23.99 0.09 -3.63
CA LYS A 24 23.94 1.50 -4.01
C LYS A 24 22.62 1.77 -4.70
N LEU A 25 21.83 2.70 -4.14
CA LEU A 25 20.52 3.06 -4.64
C LEU A 25 20.45 4.55 -4.95
N THR A 26 19.99 4.87 -6.14
CA THR A 26 19.44 6.19 -6.46
C THR A 26 17.97 6.25 -6.00
N LEU A 27 17.41 7.45 -5.93
CA LEU A 27 15.96 7.62 -5.64
C LEU A 27 15.11 6.88 -6.67
N HIS A 28 15.48 6.98 -7.94
CA HIS A 28 14.80 6.26 -9.01
C HIS A 28 14.87 4.74 -8.82
N ASP A 29 16.06 4.17 -8.53
CA ASP A 29 16.21 2.73 -8.31
C ASP A 29 15.37 2.25 -7.12
N ALA A 30 15.31 3.04 -6.03
CA ALA A 30 14.50 2.75 -4.88
C ALA A 30 13.00 2.69 -5.23
N VAL A 31 12.50 3.66 -6.01
CA VAL A 31 11.10 3.68 -6.46
C VAL A 31 10.79 2.49 -7.37
N VAL A 32 11.64 2.19 -8.35
CA VAL A 32 11.46 1.05 -9.25
C VAL A 32 11.46 -0.28 -8.48
N LEU A 33 12.35 -0.42 -7.51
CA LEU A 33 12.42 -1.61 -6.65
C LEU A 33 11.16 -1.75 -5.79
N ALA A 34 10.69 -0.66 -5.19
CA ALA A 34 9.46 -0.65 -4.40
C ALA A 34 8.24 -1.07 -5.22
N LEU A 35 8.07 -0.50 -6.43
CA LEU A 35 6.95 -0.85 -7.31
C LEU A 35 6.93 -2.35 -7.70
N ARG A 36 8.09 -3.03 -7.62
CA ARG A 36 8.21 -4.47 -7.92
C ARG A 36 8.04 -5.37 -6.70
N GLN A 37 8.54 -4.95 -5.54
CA GLN A 37 8.72 -5.84 -4.38
C GLN A 37 7.98 -5.39 -3.12
N ASN A 38 7.43 -4.15 -3.08
CA ASN A 38 6.71 -3.69 -1.91
C ASN A 38 5.46 -4.53 -1.67
N PRO A 39 5.26 -5.07 -0.45
CA PRO A 39 4.12 -5.93 -0.13
C PRO A 39 2.75 -5.29 -0.39
N GLN A 40 2.62 -3.96 -0.20
CA GLN A 40 1.35 -3.25 -0.43
C GLN A 40 1.00 -3.24 -1.92
N VAL A 41 1.98 -3.03 -2.80
CA VAL A 41 1.78 -3.09 -4.25
C VAL A 41 1.43 -4.51 -4.69
N ILE A 42 2.13 -5.52 -4.15
CA ILE A 42 1.83 -6.94 -4.44
C ILE A 42 0.42 -7.30 -3.98
N LEU A 43 0.01 -6.88 -2.76
CA LEU A 43 -1.34 -7.12 -2.25
C LEU A 43 -2.41 -6.45 -3.14
N ALA A 44 -2.17 -5.22 -3.61
CA ALA A 44 -3.07 -4.53 -4.52
C ALA A 44 -3.21 -5.28 -5.87
N ASN A 45 -2.12 -5.79 -6.44
CA ASN A 45 -2.15 -6.62 -7.64
C ASN A 45 -2.92 -7.94 -7.42
N LEU A 46 -2.74 -8.58 -6.25
CA LEU A 46 -3.50 -9.78 -5.90
C LEU A 46 -5.00 -9.49 -5.75
N ASN A 47 -5.40 -8.32 -5.24
CA ASN A 47 -6.80 -7.89 -5.18
C ASN A 47 -7.41 -7.74 -6.59
N VAL A 48 -6.66 -7.24 -7.57
CA VAL A 48 -7.09 -7.22 -8.98
C VAL A 48 -7.29 -8.64 -9.50
N ALA A 49 -6.34 -9.53 -9.25
CA ALA A 49 -6.45 -10.93 -9.64
C ALA A 49 -7.66 -11.61 -8.97
N GLN A 50 -7.92 -11.34 -7.70
CA GLN A 50 -9.10 -11.81 -6.97
C GLN A 50 -10.39 -11.30 -7.63
N SER A 51 -10.52 -9.98 -7.87
CA SER A 51 -11.70 -9.39 -8.53
C SER A 51 -11.96 -10.00 -9.92
N THR A 52 -10.88 -10.38 -10.62
CA THR A 52 -11.00 -11.10 -11.90
C THR A 52 -11.63 -12.49 -11.70
N GLN A 53 -11.25 -13.22 -10.63
CA GLN A 53 -11.89 -14.51 -10.34
C GLN A 53 -13.32 -14.33 -9.86
N ASP A 54 -13.62 -13.30 -9.06
CA ASP A 54 -14.99 -12.99 -8.63
C ASP A 54 -15.91 -12.74 -9.84
N SER A 55 -15.41 -12.05 -10.87
CA SER A 55 -16.13 -11.88 -12.13
C SER A 55 -16.36 -13.22 -12.85
N ARG A 56 -15.40 -14.15 -12.83
CA ARG A 56 -15.57 -15.51 -13.40
C ARG A 56 -16.59 -16.32 -12.60
N VAL A 57 -16.57 -16.22 -11.27
CA VAL A 57 -17.58 -16.83 -10.39
C VAL A 57 -18.96 -16.28 -10.72
N ALA A 58 -19.12 -14.96 -10.84
CA ALA A 58 -20.39 -14.35 -11.23
C ALA A 58 -20.85 -14.81 -12.63
N ARG A 59 -19.92 -14.97 -13.58
CA ARG A 59 -20.20 -15.52 -14.91
C ARG A 59 -20.65 -16.96 -14.85
N SER A 60 -20.06 -17.79 -13.98
CA SER A 60 -20.44 -19.21 -13.88
C SER A 60 -21.90 -19.39 -13.46
N GLY A 61 -22.48 -18.45 -12.72
CA GLY A 61 -23.90 -18.44 -12.38
C GLY A 61 -24.85 -18.28 -13.59
N LEU A 62 -24.31 -17.81 -14.74
CA LEU A 62 -25.06 -17.69 -16.01
C LEU A 62 -24.99 -18.97 -16.87
N LEU A 63 -24.10 -19.88 -16.53
CA LEU A 63 -23.87 -21.10 -17.29
C LEU A 63 -24.62 -22.28 -16.69
N PRO A 64 -24.97 -23.28 -17.52
CA PRO A 64 -25.52 -24.51 -17.00
C PRO A 64 -24.61 -25.16 -15.98
N GLN A 65 -25.16 -25.55 -14.84
CA GLN A 65 -24.49 -26.30 -13.79
C GLN A 65 -24.82 -27.78 -13.94
N VAL A 66 -23.79 -28.63 -13.95
CA VAL A 66 -23.93 -30.08 -14.03
C VAL A 66 -23.30 -30.69 -12.80
N GLY A 67 -24.02 -31.55 -12.13
CA GLY A 67 -23.55 -32.28 -10.95
C GLY A 67 -23.90 -33.76 -11.03
N ALA A 68 -23.02 -34.62 -10.56
CA ALA A 68 -23.29 -36.05 -10.36
C ALA A 68 -23.45 -36.31 -8.86
N GLY A 69 -24.30 -37.25 -8.50
CA GLY A 69 -24.49 -37.65 -7.12
C GLY A 69 -24.98 -39.09 -7.01
N ILE A 70 -24.57 -39.74 -5.92
CA ILE A 70 -25.10 -41.05 -5.50
C ILE A 70 -25.68 -40.86 -4.09
N GLY A 71 -26.74 -41.54 -3.79
CA GLY A 71 -27.38 -41.46 -2.50
C GLY A 71 -28.21 -42.70 -2.19
N GLU A 72 -28.36 -42.96 -0.92
CA GLU A 72 -29.28 -43.98 -0.42
C GLU A 72 -30.29 -43.32 0.53
N SER A 73 -31.54 -43.63 0.38
CA SER A 73 -32.61 -43.14 1.24
C SER A 73 -33.47 -44.32 1.75
N VAL A 74 -34.08 -44.13 2.88
CA VAL A 74 -35.12 -45.06 3.37
C VAL A 74 -36.45 -44.34 3.21
N GLU A 75 -37.32 -44.93 2.44
CA GLU A 75 -38.62 -44.35 2.11
C GLU A 75 -39.76 -45.20 2.59
N ARG A 76 -40.83 -44.55 3.00
CA ARG A 76 -42.11 -45.15 3.29
C ARG A 76 -43.19 -44.34 2.59
N LEU A 77 -43.87 -44.96 1.64
CA LEU A 77 -44.91 -44.33 0.87
C LEU A 77 -46.29 -44.61 1.50
N ASN A 78 -47.12 -43.61 1.54
CA ASN A 78 -48.52 -43.73 1.82
C ASN A 78 -49.30 -43.65 0.51
N VAL A 79 -49.93 -44.74 0.11
CA VAL A 79 -50.61 -44.90 -1.17
C VAL A 79 -51.82 -43.95 -1.27
N GLU A 80 -52.55 -43.82 -0.18
CA GLU A 80 -53.71 -42.92 -0.11
C GLU A 80 -53.28 -41.44 -0.24
N ALA A 81 -52.16 -41.06 0.34
CA ALA A 81 -51.62 -39.70 0.22
C ALA A 81 -51.17 -39.40 -1.23
N LEU A 82 -50.75 -40.39 -2.00
CA LEU A 82 -50.30 -40.21 -3.38
C LEU A 82 -51.44 -40.16 -4.41
N PHE A 83 -52.51 -40.95 -4.16
CA PHE A 83 -53.58 -41.13 -5.14
C PHE A 83 -54.94 -40.57 -4.69
N GLY A 84 -55.02 -40.06 -3.46
CA GLY A 84 -56.26 -39.49 -2.88
C GLY A 84 -57.30 -40.49 -2.40
N GLU A 85 -57.12 -41.77 -2.75
CA GLU A 85 -58.04 -42.85 -2.38
C GLU A 85 -57.25 -44.15 -2.09
N PRO A 86 -57.74 -45.00 -1.17
CA PRO A 86 -57.14 -46.30 -0.91
C PRO A 86 -57.41 -47.25 -2.10
N PHE A 87 -56.41 -47.95 -2.60
CA PHE A 87 -56.52 -48.91 -3.68
C PHE A 87 -56.91 -50.34 -3.11
N PRO A 88 -57.97 -50.95 -3.57
CA PRO A 88 -58.31 -52.31 -3.20
C PRO A 88 -57.19 -53.31 -3.48
N GLY A 89 -56.69 -54.01 -2.47
CA GLY A 89 -55.62 -55.01 -2.58
C GLY A 89 -54.19 -54.48 -2.49
N ILE A 90 -54.00 -53.18 -2.30
CA ILE A 90 -52.70 -52.59 -2.06
C ILE A 90 -52.65 -52.12 -0.58
N PRO A 91 -51.58 -52.45 0.17
CA PRO A 91 -51.43 -51.95 1.52
C PRO A 91 -51.39 -50.39 1.54
N GLN A 92 -52.07 -49.79 2.53
CA GLN A 92 -52.11 -48.32 2.68
C GLN A 92 -50.71 -47.70 2.78
N HIS A 93 -49.75 -48.49 3.32
CA HIS A 93 -48.35 -48.08 3.44
C HIS A 93 -47.46 -49.13 2.76
N ILE A 94 -46.53 -48.66 1.94
CA ILE A 94 -45.47 -49.47 1.32
C ILE A 94 -44.14 -49.07 1.93
N GLY A 95 -43.37 -50.03 2.41
CA GLY A 95 -42.11 -49.78 3.09
C GLY A 95 -42.18 -49.87 4.62
N PRO A 96 -41.07 -49.52 5.35
CA PRO A 96 -39.89 -48.85 4.83
C PRO A 96 -39.07 -49.75 3.89
N PHE A 97 -38.50 -49.15 2.83
CA PHE A 97 -37.59 -49.81 1.91
C PHE A 97 -36.43 -48.88 1.58
N TRP A 98 -35.27 -49.46 1.24
CA TRP A 98 -34.10 -48.73 0.81
C TRP A 98 -34.27 -48.33 -0.68
N VAL A 99 -33.84 -47.10 -0.99
CA VAL A 99 -33.76 -46.63 -2.37
C VAL A 99 -32.34 -46.19 -2.61
N SER A 100 -31.64 -46.89 -3.51
CA SER A 100 -30.35 -46.50 -4.03
C SER A 100 -30.55 -45.70 -5.31
N GLN A 101 -29.95 -44.51 -5.39
CA GLN A 101 -30.06 -43.69 -6.57
C GLN A 101 -28.65 -43.11 -6.94
N GLY A 102 -28.33 -43.06 -8.25
CA GLY A 102 -27.15 -42.46 -8.75
C GLY A 102 -27.42 -41.78 -10.09
N GLY A 103 -26.92 -40.55 -10.30
CA GLY A 103 -27.24 -39.89 -11.55
C GLY A 103 -26.61 -38.51 -11.74
N ILE A 104 -26.99 -37.88 -12.82
CA ILE A 104 -26.53 -36.56 -13.24
C ILE A 104 -27.69 -35.58 -13.19
N ARG A 105 -27.43 -34.39 -12.63
CA ARG A 105 -28.38 -33.28 -12.58
C ARG A 105 -27.81 -32.11 -13.33
N PHE A 106 -28.62 -31.38 -14.05
CA PHE A 106 -28.25 -30.10 -14.63
C PHE A 106 -29.27 -29.03 -14.23
N SER A 107 -28.81 -27.78 -14.16
CA SER A 107 -29.64 -26.60 -13.94
C SER A 107 -29.05 -25.43 -14.73
N ALA A 108 -29.89 -24.74 -15.48
CA ALA A 108 -29.53 -23.59 -16.29
C ALA A 108 -30.49 -22.43 -15.96
N PRO A 109 -30.09 -21.48 -15.10
CA PRO A 109 -30.91 -20.31 -14.81
C PRO A 109 -30.82 -19.29 -15.95
N LEU A 110 -31.97 -18.75 -16.37
CA LEU A 110 -32.10 -17.64 -17.31
C LEU A 110 -32.70 -16.46 -16.51
N ASP A 111 -31.81 -15.72 -15.85
CA ASP A 111 -32.15 -14.65 -14.91
C ASP A 111 -31.37 -13.37 -15.27
N LEU A 112 -32.11 -12.29 -15.53
CA LEU A 112 -31.51 -10.99 -15.89
C LEU A 112 -30.74 -10.38 -14.70
N THR A 113 -31.14 -10.69 -13.46
CA THR A 113 -30.44 -10.21 -12.25
C THR A 113 -29.03 -10.80 -12.20
N LEU A 114 -28.84 -12.07 -12.57
CA LEU A 114 -27.51 -12.71 -12.65
C LEU A 114 -26.63 -12.03 -13.70
N TRP A 115 -27.21 -11.63 -14.83
CA TRP A 115 -26.51 -10.86 -15.85
C TRP A 115 -26.03 -9.51 -15.32
N ARG A 116 -26.87 -8.78 -14.59
CA ARG A 116 -26.51 -7.50 -13.96
C ARG A 116 -25.42 -7.70 -12.92
N ARG A 117 -25.52 -8.73 -12.10
CA ARG A 117 -24.47 -9.07 -11.09
C ARG A 117 -23.14 -9.40 -11.76
N TYR A 118 -23.14 -10.15 -12.86
CA TYR A 118 -21.93 -10.39 -13.63
C TYR A 118 -21.34 -9.09 -14.18
N ARG A 119 -22.16 -8.21 -14.76
CA ARG A 119 -21.71 -6.89 -15.24
C ARG A 119 -21.17 -6.02 -14.10
N ALA A 120 -21.78 -6.05 -12.93
CA ALA A 120 -21.29 -5.36 -11.74
C ALA A 120 -19.93 -5.91 -11.30
N ALA A 121 -19.75 -7.23 -11.29
CA ALA A 121 -18.46 -7.85 -10.98
C ALA A 121 -17.35 -7.48 -12.00
N GLN A 122 -17.70 -7.37 -13.30
CA GLN A 122 -16.76 -6.86 -14.31
C GLN A 122 -16.33 -5.41 -14.02
N THR A 123 -17.25 -4.55 -13.61
CA THR A 123 -16.95 -3.17 -13.24
C THR A 123 -16.11 -3.13 -11.96
N GLY A 124 -16.29 -4.11 -11.07
CA GLY A 124 -15.45 -4.30 -9.87
C GLY A 124 -13.96 -4.47 -10.18
N ILE A 125 -13.60 -5.09 -11.31
CA ILE A 125 -12.22 -5.20 -11.77
C ILE A 125 -11.63 -3.80 -12.04
N THR A 126 -12.40 -2.90 -12.64
CA THR A 126 -11.97 -1.52 -12.92
C THR A 126 -11.73 -0.76 -11.60
N ALA A 127 -12.59 -0.97 -10.60
CA ALA A 127 -12.41 -0.37 -9.27
C ALA A 127 -11.15 -0.91 -8.58
N ALA A 128 -10.88 -2.23 -8.68
CA ALA A 128 -9.68 -2.86 -8.14
C ALA A 128 -8.40 -2.35 -8.81
N HIS A 129 -8.41 -2.15 -10.14
CA HIS A 129 -7.29 -1.51 -10.84
C HIS A 129 -7.05 -0.07 -10.41
N ALA A 130 -8.09 0.72 -10.21
CA ALA A 130 -7.93 2.08 -9.71
C ALA A 130 -7.35 2.08 -8.28
N GLN A 131 -7.77 1.14 -7.43
CA GLN A 131 -7.20 0.95 -6.09
C GLN A 131 -5.72 0.50 -6.13
N GLU A 132 -5.34 -0.37 -7.09
CA GLU A 132 -3.94 -0.73 -7.33
C GLU A 132 -3.11 0.51 -7.67
N MET A 133 -3.60 1.38 -8.55
CA MET A 133 -2.90 2.62 -8.88
C MET A 133 -2.73 3.53 -7.66
N THR A 134 -3.75 3.67 -6.81
CA THR A 134 -3.64 4.41 -5.53
C THR A 134 -2.53 3.82 -4.65
N ALA A 135 -2.51 2.51 -4.44
CA ALA A 135 -1.50 1.84 -3.63
C ALA A 135 -0.07 2.01 -4.20
N ARG A 136 0.08 2.09 -5.52
CA ARG A 136 1.36 2.37 -6.19
C ARG A 136 1.82 3.81 -5.92
N GLU A 137 0.94 4.80 -6.13
CA GLU A 137 1.22 6.22 -5.87
C GLU A 137 1.60 6.46 -4.39
N GLU A 138 0.85 5.88 -3.44
CA GLU A 138 1.15 5.94 -2.01
C GLU A 138 2.49 5.27 -1.67
N SER A 139 2.78 4.12 -2.26
CA SER A 139 4.04 3.41 -2.04
C SER A 139 5.23 4.23 -2.57
N VAL A 140 5.08 4.88 -3.72
CA VAL A 140 6.12 5.78 -4.26
C VAL A 140 6.33 6.96 -3.32
N LEU A 141 5.26 7.61 -2.83
CA LEU A 141 5.37 8.72 -1.88
C LEU A 141 6.12 8.31 -0.61
N LEU A 142 5.77 7.16 -0.03
CA LEU A 142 6.42 6.65 1.18
C LEU A 142 7.92 6.39 0.96
N VAL A 143 8.29 5.79 -0.17
CA VAL A 143 9.69 5.51 -0.52
C VAL A 143 10.46 6.79 -0.77
N VAL A 144 9.89 7.75 -1.50
CA VAL A 144 10.50 9.07 -1.75
C VAL A 144 10.72 9.80 -0.43
N SER A 145 9.71 9.86 0.43
CA SER A 145 9.80 10.52 1.75
C SER A 145 10.86 9.85 2.64
N GLN A 146 10.89 8.51 2.69
CA GLN A 146 11.89 7.78 3.46
C GLN A 146 13.30 7.97 2.91
N TYR A 147 13.48 7.96 1.58
CA TYR A 147 14.76 8.18 0.91
C TYR A 147 15.29 9.59 1.19
N LEU A 148 14.44 10.61 1.03
CA LEU A 148 14.79 12.00 1.37
C LEU A 148 15.13 12.15 2.86
N GLY A 149 14.40 11.45 3.76
CA GLY A 149 14.73 11.40 5.18
C GLY A 149 16.11 10.80 5.45
N CYS A 150 16.48 9.73 4.75
CA CYS A 150 17.82 9.15 4.84
C CYS A 150 18.91 10.12 4.30
N GLN A 151 18.63 10.81 3.20
CA GLN A 151 19.55 11.84 2.66
C GLN A 151 19.74 12.99 3.67
N ARG A 152 18.69 13.45 4.32
CA ARG A 152 18.78 14.43 5.41
C ARG A 152 19.69 13.93 6.52
N SER A 153 19.42 12.69 7.03
CA SER A 153 20.24 12.11 8.10
C SER A 153 21.70 11.92 7.69
N ALA A 154 22.00 11.64 6.41
CA ALA A 154 23.35 11.57 5.89
C ALA A 154 24.04 12.97 5.94
N ALA A 155 23.32 14.02 5.52
CA ALA A 155 23.82 15.40 5.60
C ALA A 155 24.03 15.85 7.07
N ASP A 156 23.12 15.45 7.99
CA ASP A 156 23.29 15.71 9.44
C ASP A 156 24.54 15.03 10.00
N VAL A 157 24.88 13.81 9.56
CA VAL A 157 26.13 13.12 9.93
C VAL A 157 27.35 13.89 9.44
N GLU A 158 27.35 14.32 8.18
CA GLU A 158 28.45 15.07 7.57
C GLU A 158 28.68 16.42 8.30
N ALA A 159 27.59 17.15 8.58
CA ALA A 159 27.65 18.40 9.33
C ALA A 159 28.17 18.18 10.76
N ALA A 160 27.70 17.15 11.46
CA ALA A 160 28.16 16.82 12.82
C ALA A 160 29.66 16.45 12.85
N GLN A 161 30.15 15.71 11.86
CA GLN A 161 31.59 15.38 11.74
C GLN A 161 32.46 16.60 11.46
N ALA A 162 31.97 17.53 10.63
CA ALA A 162 32.70 18.79 10.39
C ALA A 162 32.79 19.64 11.67
N LEU A 163 31.70 19.71 12.46
CA LEU A 163 31.69 20.41 13.74
C LEU A 163 32.56 19.71 14.80
N GLU A 164 32.59 18.38 14.85
CA GLU A 164 33.50 17.62 15.72
C GLU A 164 34.97 17.95 15.39
N THR A 165 35.32 17.97 14.10
CA THR A 165 36.67 18.31 13.62
C THR A 165 37.06 19.73 14.06
N LEU A 166 36.14 20.70 13.90
CA LEU A 166 36.35 22.08 14.33
C LEU A 166 36.50 22.18 15.84
N ALA A 167 35.64 21.52 16.63
CA ALA A 167 35.71 21.51 18.08
C ALA A 167 36.99 20.84 18.62
N GLN A 168 37.49 19.78 17.93
CA GLN A 168 38.76 19.15 18.27
C GLN A 168 39.92 20.13 18.06
N ALA A 169 39.95 20.82 16.93
CA ALA A 169 41.02 21.81 16.66
C ALA A 169 41.05 22.95 17.68
N LEU A 170 39.89 23.42 18.11
CA LEU A 170 39.80 24.45 19.17
C LEU A 170 40.19 23.95 20.55
N TYR A 171 39.85 22.71 20.90
CA TYR A 171 40.32 22.09 22.13
C TYR A 171 41.85 21.98 22.13
N ASP A 172 42.47 21.51 21.06
CA ASP A 172 43.93 21.38 20.93
C ASP A 172 44.60 22.75 21.04
N GLN A 173 44.05 23.77 20.40
CA GLN A 173 44.55 25.15 20.48
C GLN A 173 44.45 25.69 21.93
N ALA A 174 43.31 25.50 22.63
CA ALA A 174 43.14 25.96 23.99
C ALA A 174 44.10 25.23 24.96
N ALA A 175 44.32 23.94 24.74
CA ALA A 175 45.25 23.13 25.53
C ALA A 175 46.73 23.61 25.33
N ASP A 176 47.12 23.92 24.09
CA ASP A 176 48.46 24.46 23.80
C ASP A 176 48.67 25.85 24.40
N LEU A 177 47.67 26.73 24.34
CA LEU A 177 47.71 28.04 24.98
C LEU A 177 47.87 27.93 26.48
N GLN A 178 47.12 27.01 27.12
CA GLN A 178 47.25 26.74 28.58
C GLN A 178 48.61 26.19 28.95
N LYS A 179 49.15 25.23 28.14
CA LYS A 179 50.48 24.66 28.35
C LYS A 179 51.60 25.71 28.29
N ASN A 180 51.44 26.69 27.39
CA ASN A 180 52.38 27.79 27.22
C ASN A 180 52.15 28.95 28.22
N GLY A 181 51.20 28.83 29.17
CA GLY A 181 50.95 29.83 30.18
C GLY A 181 50.19 31.08 29.70
N VAL A 182 49.67 31.07 28.48
CA VAL A 182 48.93 32.19 27.86
C VAL A 182 47.41 32.02 27.98
N GLY A 183 46.93 30.76 28.06
CA GLY A 183 45.51 30.40 28.19
C GLY A 183 45.12 30.00 29.62
N THR A 184 43.81 30.02 29.89
CA THR A 184 43.26 29.63 31.21
C THR A 184 42.76 28.18 31.18
N GLY A 185 42.84 27.48 32.34
CA GLY A 185 42.30 26.11 32.45
C GLY A 185 40.78 26.02 32.18
N ILE A 186 40.03 27.10 32.44
CA ILE A 186 38.59 27.16 32.16
C ILE A 186 38.29 27.15 30.65
N ASP A 187 39.16 27.74 29.84
CA ASP A 187 38.98 27.76 28.37
C ASP A 187 39.19 26.37 27.79
N THR A 188 40.20 25.62 28.27
CA THR A 188 40.44 24.22 27.89
C THR A 188 39.27 23.32 28.32
N LEU A 189 38.72 23.51 29.53
CA LEU A 189 37.56 22.74 29.99
C LEU A 189 36.31 23.01 29.12
N ARG A 190 36.03 24.28 28.78
CA ARG A 190 34.91 24.66 27.92
C ARG A 190 35.04 24.06 26.51
N ALA A 191 36.24 24.16 25.92
CA ALA A 191 36.50 23.56 24.62
C ALA A 191 36.34 22.02 24.64
N ASN A 192 36.77 21.37 25.73
CA ASN A 192 36.56 19.93 25.90
C ASN A 192 35.08 19.55 26.02
N VAL A 193 34.30 20.31 26.83
CA VAL A 193 32.83 20.09 26.93
C VAL A 193 32.19 20.21 25.54
N GLN A 194 32.55 21.22 24.77
CA GLN A 194 32.02 21.38 23.38
C GLN A 194 32.41 20.19 22.50
N LEU A 195 33.67 19.76 22.55
CA LEU A 195 34.13 18.58 21.82
C LEU A 195 33.35 17.31 22.20
N GLN A 196 33.07 17.06 23.47
CA GLN A 196 32.29 15.91 23.92
C GLN A 196 30.83 16.00 23.42
N ASN A 197 30.24 17.21 23.39
CA ASN A 197 28.90 17.43 22.83
C ASN A 197 28.84 17.09 21.34
N GLU A 198 29.83 17.52 20.53
CA GLU A 198 29.87 17.22 19.11
C GLU A 198 30.13 15.73 18.85
N LYS A 199 30.98 15.05 19.63
CA LYS A 199 31.15 13.60 19.59
C LYS A 199 29.84 12.84 19.83
N GLN A 200 29.10 13.27 20.87
CA GLN A 200 27.76 12.71 21.13
C GLN A 200 26.81 12.94 19.95
N ARG A 201 26.84 14.13 19.35
CA ARG A 201 26.02 14.47 18.19
C ARG A 201 26.29 13.53 17.01
N VAL A 202 27.57 13.25 16.70
CA VAL A 202 27.96 12.31 15.64
C VAL A 202 27.39 10.90 15.90
N ILE A 203 27.44 10.43 17.16
CA ILE A 203 26.87 9.11 17.52
C ILE A 203 25.37 9.08 17.26
N VAL A 204 24.64 10.11 17.68
CA VAL A 204 23.17 10.20 17.53
C VAL A 204 22.79 10.27 16.06
N THR A 205 23.43 11.15 15.26
CA THR A 205 23.10 11.31 13.84
C THR A 205 23.42 10.05 13.03
N ARG A 206 24.53 9.35 13.34
CA ARG A 206 24.84 8.05 12.69
C ARG A 206 23.77 7.00 13.00
N THR A 207 23.32 6.92 14.26
CA THR A 207 22.24 5.97 14.63
C THR A 207 20.93 6.32 13.91
N GLN A 208 20.61 7.62 13.77
CA GLN A 208 19.43 8.07 13.03
C GLN A 208 19.50 7.67 11.54
N LEU A 209 20.66 7.84 10.90
CA LEU A 209 20.87 7.40 9.52
C LEU A 209 20.69 5.88 9.38
N GLU A 210 21.32 5.11 10.28
CA GLU A 210 21.25 3.65 10.23
C GLU A 210 19.82 3.14 10.40
N THR A 211 19.08 3.67 11.38
CA THR A 211 17.66 3.34 11.57
C THR A 211 16.79 3.77 10.40
N GLY A 212 17.09 4.92 9.79
CA GLY A 212 16.42 5.39 8.57
C GLY A 212 16.63 4.43 7.39
N LEU A 213 17.88 3.95 7.20
CA LEU A 213 18.21 2.98 6.16
C LEU A 213 17.54 1.62 6.37
N PHE A 214 17.40 1.15 7.63
CA PHE A 214 16.60 -0.04 7.94
C PHE A 214 15.11 0.15 7.57
N GLY A 215 14.56 1.34 7.85
CA GLY A 215 13.21 1.72 7.43
C GLY A 215 13.04 1.67 5.91
N LEU A 216 14.00 2.21 5.17
CA LEU A 216 14.02 2.17 3.70
C LEU A 216 14.12 0.71 3.21
N GLY A 217 15.04 -0.09 3.75
CA GLY A 217 15.18 -1.51 3.40
C GLY A 217 13.89 -2.29 3.58
N ARG A 218 13.13 -2.02 4.65
CA ARG A 218 11.81 -2.63 4.87
C ARG A 218 10.79 -2.24 3.80
N LEU A 219 10.74 -0.96 3.40
CA LEU A 219 9.83 -0.49 2.35
C LEU A 219 10.17 -1.11 0.98
N LEU A 220 11.45 -1.37 0.74
CA LEU A 220 11.95 -1.97 -0.49
C LEU A 220 11.96 -3.51 -0.46
N SER A 221 11.60 -4.13 0.68
CA SER A 221 11.70 -5.58 0.90
C SER A 221 13.10 -6.13 0.60
N VAL A 222 14.15 -5.36 0.93
CA VAL A 222 15.55 -5.77 0.81
C VAL A 222 15.92 -6.61 2.04
N ASP A 223 16.80 -7.62 1.83
CA ASP A 223 17.32 -8.43 2.92
C ASP A 223 17.89 -7.53 4.04
N PRO A 224 17.46 -7.71 5.32
CA PRO A 224 17.94 -6.91 6.44
C PRO A 224 19.46 -6.96 6.68
N GLN A 225 20.14 -7.99 6.17
CA GLN A 225 21.60 -8.13 6.28
C GLN A 225 22.35 -7.30 5.22
N ARG A 226 21.68 -6.86 4.17
CA ARG A 226 22.29 -6.11 3.08
C ARG A 226 22.37 -4.63 3.42
N ARG A 227 23.57 -4.08 3.41
CA ARG A 227 23.80 -2.62 3.61
C ARG A 227 23.29 -1.84 2.42
N ILE A 228 22.59 -0.74 2.70
CA ILE A 228 22.12 0.21 1.69
C ILE A 228 23.00 1.45 1.76
N GLU A 229 23.46 1.93 0.59
CA GLU A 229 24.17 3.19 0.41
C GLU A 229 23.37 4.08 -0.53
N LEU A 230 23.22 5.35 -0.16
CA LEU A 230 22.53 6.33 -1.01
C LEU A 230 23.54 6.83 -2.06
N ALA A 231 23.13 6.82 -3.33
CA ALA A 231 23.97 7.26 -4.44
C ALA A 231 23.76 8.74 -4.80
N ASP A 232 22.59 9.30 -4.51
CA ASP A 232 22.23 10.68 -4.85
C ASP A 232 22.60 11.64 -3.72
N GLN A 233 23.00 12.85 -4.12
CA GLN A 233 23.13 13.99 -3.20
C GLN A 233 21.86 14.85 -3.24
N VAL A 234 21.55 15.50 -2.12
CA VAL A 234 20.43 16.45 -2.04
C VAL A 234 20.74 17.66 -2.91
N GLN A 235 19.91 17.91 -3.93
CA GLN A 235 20.06 19.04 -4.81
C GLN A 235 18.87 19.99 -4.69
N PHE A 236 19.13 21.28 -4.80
CA PHE A 236 18.13 22.32 -4.90
C PHE A 236 17.91 22.70 -6.35
N PHE A 237 16.73 22.42 -6.88
CA PHE A 237 16.32 22.86 -8.21
C PHE A 237 15.20 23.89 -8.06
N GLN A 238 15.35 25.06 -8.67
CA GLN A 238 14.26 26.03 -8.72
C GLN A 238 13.09 25.44 -9.52
N THR A 239 11.95 25.28 -8.87
CA THR A 239 10.72 24.87 -9.54
C THR A 239 10.03 26.10 -10.12
N PRO A 240 9.50 26.04 -11.36
CA PRO A 240 8.68 27.12 -11.93
C PRO A 240 7.44 27.39 -11.04
N ASP A 241 6.88 28.57 -11.16
CA ASP A 241 5.63 28.89 -10.48
C ASP A 241 4.51 28.00 -11.00
N VAL A 242 3.78 27.35 -10.08
CA VAL A 242 2.73 26.37 -10.37
C VAL A 242 1.38 27.04 -10.22
N SER A 243 0.53 27.00 -11.26
CA SER A 243 -0.84 27.49 -11.19
C SER A 243 -1.72 26.53 -10.40
N ALA A 244 -2.38 27.03 -9.36
CA ALA A 244 -3.26 26.20 -8.52
C ALA A 244 -4.46 25.63 -9.31
N ASP A 245 -5.06 26.43 -10.19
CA ASP A 245 -6.24 26.02 -10.95
C ASP A 245 -5.90 24.94 -11.98
N GLN A 246 -4.77 25.08 -12.70
CA GLN A 246 -4.32 24.06 -13.65
C GLN A 246 -3.95 22.76 -12.95
N THR A 247 -3.27 22.85 -11.80
CA THR A 247 -2.90 21.66 -11.02
C THR A 247 -4.13 20.94 -10.48
N LEU A 248 -5.13 21.68 -10.03
CA LEU A 248 -6.38 21.13 -9.52
C LEU A 248 -7.19 20.43 -10.64
N GLU A 249 -7.30 21.05 -11.82
CA GLU A 249 -7.95 20.45 -12.97
C GLU A 249 -7.25 19.15 -13.37
N HIS A 250 -5.91 19.17 -13.41
CA HIS A 250 -5.11 17.98 -13.69
C HIS A 250 -5.32 16.89 -12.63
N ALA A 251 -5.29 17.25 -11.34
CA ALA A 251 -5.52 16.31 -10.24
C ALA A 251 -6.88 15.62 -10.35
N TYR A 252 -7.95 16.36 -10.65
CA TYR A 252 -9.27 15.78 -10.84
C TYR A 252 -9.35 14.79 -12.02
N ALA A 253 -8.51 14.96 -13.04
CA ALA A 253 -8.45 14.07 -14.18
C ALA A 253 -7.58 12.83 -13.94
N THR A 254 -6.54 12.93 -13.10
CA THR A 254 -5.49 11.91 -12.94
C THR A 254 -5.61 11.07 -11.69
N ARG A 255 -6.14 11.61 -10.58
CA ARG A 255 -6.20 10.93 -9.28
C ARG A 255 -6.98 9.62 -9.36
N SER A 256 -6.31 8.56 -8.93
CA SER A 256 -6.84 7.19 -8.97
C SER A 256 -8.01 6.98 -8.02
N GLU A 257 -8.09 7.71 -6.91
CA GLU A 257 -9.19 7.64 -5.95
C GLU A 257 -10.53 8.06 -6.59
N LEU A 258 -10.53 9.12 -7.42
CA LEU A 258 -11.74 9.53 -8.13
C LEU A 258 -12.16 8.51 -9.17
N ARG A 259 -11.20 7.88 -9.86
CA ARG A 259 -11.46 6.78 -10.79
C ARG A 259 -12.03 5.55 -10.07
N GLN A 260 -11.52 5.24 -8.88
CA GLN A 260 -12.04 4.16 -8.04
C GLN A 260 -13.50 4.42 -7.64
N ILE A 261 -13.80 5.61 -7.12
CA ILE A 261 -15.16 5.99 -6.72
C ILE A 261 -16.11 5.96 -7.95
N ALA A 262 -15.68 6.47 -9.09
CA ALA A 262 -16.46 6.42 -10.33
C ALA A 262 -16.79 4.98 -10.76
N ALA A 263 -15.82 4.06 -10.67
CA ALA A 263 -16.03 2.64 -10.96
C ALA A 263 -16.97 1.98 -9.93
N GLN A 264 -16.84 2.31 -8.65
CA GLN A 264 -17.76 1.84 -7.59
C GLN A 264 -19.20 2.37 -7.80
N MET A 265 -19.35 3.62 -8.24
CA MET A 265 -20.66 4.19 -8.60
C MET A 265 -21.28 3.45 -9.78
N ALA A 266 -20.50 3.15 -10.82
CA ALA A 266 -20.97 2.38 -11.95
C ALA A 266 -21.39 0.96 -11.53
N GLN A 267 -20.63 0.32 -10.63
CA GLN A 267 -20.97 -0.98 -10.04
C GLN A 267 -22.28 -0.90 -9.24
N ALA A 268 -22.43 0.12 -8.39
CA ALA A 268 -23.63 0.34 -7.58
C ALA A 268 -24.88 0.60 -8.45
N GLN A 269 -24.74 1.31 -9.59
CA GLN A 269 -25.82 1.50 -10.56
C GLN A 269 -26.28 0.18 -11.17
N LEU A 270 -25.36 -0.73 -11.48
CA LEU A 270 -25.70 -2.07 -11.96
C LEU A 270 -26.35 -2.91 -10.85
N GLY A 271 -25.90 -2.75 -9.60
CA GLY A 271 -26.53 -3.35 -8.42
C GLY A 271 -27.98 -2.87 -8.20
N LEU A 272 -28.23 -1.56 -8.37
CA LEU A 272 -29.57 -0.99 -8.31
C LEU A 272 -30.48 -1.58 -9.38
N LYS A 273 -30.01 -1.65 -10.63
CA LYS A 273 -30.76 -2.29 -11.71
C LYS A 273 -31.03 -3.76 -11.45
N ALA A 274 -30.07 -4.50 -10.85
CA ALA A 274 -30.28 -5.88 -10.48
C ALA A 274 -31.39 -6.01 -9.41
N ALA A 275 -31.42 -5.12 -8.41
CA ALA A 275 -32.48 -5.09 -7.41
C ALA A 275 -33.86 -4.72 -8.00
N GLU A 276 -33.91 -3.81 -8.96
CA GLU A 276 -35.15 -3.45 -9.68
C GLU A 276 -35.67 -4.61 -10.54
N GLU A 277 -34.77 -5.38 -11.15
CA GLU A 277 -35.09 -6.50 -12.03
C GLU A 277 -35.44 -7.78 -11.26
N GLU A 278 -35.26 -7.83 -9.93
CA GLU A 278 -35.66 -8.99 -9.11
C GLU A 278 -37.16 -9.32 -9.16
N ARG A 279 -38.00 -8.34 -9.49
CA ARG A 279 -39.45 -8.52 -9.71
C ARG A 279 -39.80 -9.17 -11.06
N LEU A 280 -38.84 -9.29 -11.98
CA LEU A 280 -39.08 -9.89 -13.27
C LEU A 280 -39.17 -11.42 -13.18
N PRO A 281 -39.93 -12.06 -14.07
CA PRO A 281 -40.00 -13.51 -14.14
C PRO A 281 -38.62 -14.13 -14.34
N LYS A 282 -38.35 -15.24 -13.63
CA LYS A 282 -37.11 -16.02 -13.73
C LYS A 282 -37.41 -17.37 -14.35
N LEU A 283 -36.73 -17.71 -15.42
CA LEU A 283 -36.85 -19.01 -16.06
C LEU A 283 -35.66 -19.89 -15.64
N THR A 284 -35.98 -21.10 -15.19
CA THR A 284 -34.95 -22.10 -14.88
C THR A 284 -35.24 -23.37 -15.67
N LEU A 285 -34.26 -23.83 -16.45
CA LEU A 285 -34.27 -25.14 -17.07
C LEU A 285 -33.49 -26.10 -16.20
N SER A 286 -34.10 -27.20 -15.80
CA SER A 286 -33.46 -28.23 -14.99
C SER A 286 -33.82 -29.62 -15.50
N GLY A 287 -33.00 -30.56 -15.11
CA GLY A 287 -33.30 -31.96 -15.39
C GLY A 287 -32.35 -32.89 -14.64
N ASN A 288 -32.80 -34.10 -14.47
CA ASN A 288 -32.02 -35.19 -13.91
C ASN A 288 -32.18 -36.44 -14.77
N TRP A 289 -31.11 -37.18 -14.90
CA TRP A 289 -31.11 -38.54 -15.40
C TRP A 289 -30.38 -39.37 -14.32
N SER A 290 -31.10 -40.37 -13.77
CA SER A 290 -30.58 -41.19 -12.68
C SER A 290 -31.01 -42.63 -12.85
N GLU A 291 -30.24 -43.54 -12.27
CA GLU A 291 -30.63 -44.92 -12.01
C GLU A 291 -31.14 -45.01 -10.59
N GLN A 292 -32.30 -45.58 -10.41
CA GLN A 292 -32.99 -45.72 -9.12
C GLN A 292 -33.51 -47.15 -8.92
N GLY A 293 -33.27 -47.71 -7.75
CA GLY A 293 -33.75 -49.07 -7.41
C GLY A 293 -33.64 -49.36 -5.94
N LEU A 294 -34.20 -50.51 -5.52
CA LEU A 294 -34.11 -50.97 -4.11
C LEU A 294 -32.66 -51.36 -3.72
N THR A 295 -31.86 -51.72 -4.71
CA THR A 295 -30.45 -51.98 -4.56
C THR A 295 -29.71 -51.39 -5.79
N PRO A 296 -28.40 -51.15 -5.74
CA PRO A 296 -27.65 -50.68 -6.93
C PRO A 296 -27.76 -51.64 -8.12
N ALA A 297 -27.89 -52.93 -7.87
CA ALA A 297 -28.03 -53.97 -8.91
C ALA A 297 -29.41 -54.03 -9.58
N SER A 298 -30.45 -53.53 -8.93
CA SER A 298 -31.83 -53.49 -9.45
C SER A 298 -32.24 -52.09 -9.96
N ALA A 299 -31.31 -51.16 -10.03
CA ALA A 299 -31.56 -49.80 -10.46
C ALA A 299 -31.93 -49.75 -11.95
N ILE A 300 -32.92 -48.95 -12.28
CA ILE A 300 -33.42 -48.69 -13.64
C ILE A 300 -33.35 -47.18 -13.94
N PRO A 301 -33.17 -46.77 -15.19
CA PRO A 301 -33.09 -45.39 -15.56
C PRO A 301 -34.40 -44.62 -15.38
N VAL A 302 -34.31 -43.46 -14.71
CA VAL A 302 -35.38 -42.50 -14.51
C VAL A 302 -34.88 -41.14 -14.93
N TYR A 303 -35.67 -40.39 -15.66
CA TYR A 303 -35.30 -39.03 -16.04
C TYR A 303 -36.47 -38.06 -15.88
N GLN A 304 -36.13 -36.82 -15.61
CA GLN A 304 -37.09 -35.71 -15.52
C GLN A 304 -36.45 -34.47 -16.18
N TYR A 305 -37.22 -33.78 -17.00
CA TYR A 305 -36.84 -32.46 -17.53
C TYR A 305 -37.92 -31.47 -17.19
N GLN A 306 -37.53 -30.30 -16.71
CA GLN A 306 -38.45 -29.29 -16.20
C GLN A 306 -38.03 -27.91 -16.70
N ALA A 307 -38.97 -27.11 -17.16
CA ALA A 307 -38.86 -25.68 -17.31
C ALA A 307 -39.77 -25.02 -16.30
N SER A 308 -39.22 -24.24 -15.37
CA SER A 308 -40.02 -23.51 -14.37
C SER A 308 -39.88 -22.01 -14.59
N LEU A 309 -41.01 -21.31 -14.61
CA LEU A 309 -41.09 -19.87 -14.60
C LEU A 309 -41.55 -19.39 -13.25
N ASP A 310 -40.66 -18.72 -12.50
CA ASP A 310 -40.94 -18.14 -11.22
C ASP A 310 -41.24 -16.66 -11.35
N VAL A 311 -42.42 -16.23 -10.85
CA VAL A 311 -42.85 -14.83 -10.88
C VAL A 311 -43.13 -14.39 -9.45
N PRO A 312 -42.32 -13.54 -8.82
CA PRO A 312 -42.52 -13.08 -7.48
C PRO A 312 -43.71 -12.11 -7.41
N ILE A 313 -44.86 -12.58 -6.89
CA ILE A 313 -46.08 -11.75 -6.77
C ILE A 313 -46.05 -10.92 -5.48
N PHE A 314 -45.62 -11.51 -4.36
CA PHE A 314 -45.51 -10.83 -3.07
C PHE A 314 -44.28 -11.34 -2.32
N THR A 315 -43.39 -10.41 -1.95
CA THR A 315 -42.10 -10.71 -1.33
C THR A 315 -41.97 -10.12 0.10
N GLY A 316 -43.09 -9.69 0.69
CA GLY A 316 -43.10 -9.07 2.02
C GLY A 316 -42.29 -7.76 2.09
N GLY A 317 -42.17 -7.00 0.99
CA GLY A 317 -41.42 -5.75 0.92
C GLY A 317 -39.89 -5.92 0.74
N ARG A 318 -39.40 -7.16 0.55
CA ARG A 318 -37.95 -7.44 0.38
C ARG A 318 -37.35 -6.71 -0.83
N ILE A 319 -37.99 -6.80 -1.99
CA ILE A 319 -37.47 -6.19 -3.23
C ILE A 319 -37.41 -4.66 -3.11
N GLU A 320 -38.44 -4.04 -2.53
CA GLU A 320 -38.48 -2.59 -2.29
C GLU A 320 -37.38 -2.15 -1.31
N ALA A 321 -37.14 -2.95 -0.26
CA ALA A 321 -36.08 -2.68 0.70
C ALA A 321 -34.67 -2.83 0.07
N GLU A 322 -34.45 -3.86 -0.74
CA GLU A 322 -33.19 -4.06 -1.47
C GLU A 322 -32.93 -2.94 -2.49
N ARG A 323 -33.95 -2.49 -3.21
CA ARG A 323 -33.88 -1.33 -4.10
C ARG A 323 -33.52 -0.07 -3.32
N ALA A 324 -34.24 0.23 -2.23
CA ALA A 324 -33.97 1.39 -1.38
C ALA A 324 -32.54 1.35 -0.81
N LYS A 325 -32.06 0.18 -0.37
CA LYS A 325 -30.68 -0.03 0.06
C LYS A 325 -29.66 0.31 -1.05
N ALA A 326 -29.90 -0.17 -2.26
CA ALA A 326 -29.02 0.11 -3.41
C ALA A 326 -29.02 1.62 -3.79
N GLU A 327 -30.18 2.29 -3.72
CA GLU A 327 -30.27 3.75 -3.90
C GLU A 327 -29.48 4.53 -2.83
N ILE A 328 -29.55 4.11 -1.57
CA ILE A 328 -28.78 4.70 -0.47
C ILE A 328 -27.28 4.51 -0.71
N THR A 329 -26.86 3.31 -1.11
CA THR A 329 -25.44 3.05 -1.46
C THR A 329 -24.95 3.99 -2.55
N LEU A 330 -25.73 4.21 -3.60
CA LEU A 330 -25.36 5.16 -4.66
C LEU A 330 -25.28 6.61 -4.16
N ARG A 331 -26.18 7.03 -3.25
CA ARG A 331 -26.12 8.35 -2.61
C ARG A 331 -24.88 8.49 -1.72
N GLN A 332 -24.52 7.43 -0.98
CA GLN A 332 -23.28 7.42 -0.18
C GLN A 332 -22.04 7.61 -1.04
N LEU A 333 -21.95 6.90 -2.18
CA LEU A 333 -20.81 7.03 -3.10
C LEU A 333 -20.73 8.44 -3.71
N LYS A 334 -21.86 9.08 -4.02
CA LYS A 334 -21.87 10.48 -4.49
C LYS A 334 -21.34 11.46 -3.43
N GLN A 335 -21.66 11.24 -2.15
CA GLN A 335 -21.10 12.05 -1.06
C GLN A 335 -19.62 11.77 -0.86
N GLN A 336 -19.17 10.53 -1.03
CA GLN A 336 -17.73 10.18 -0.99
C GLN A 336 -16.98 10.83 -2.16
N GLU A 337 -17.55 10.87 -3.36
CA GLU A 337 -16.95 11.59 -4.49
C GLU A 337 -16.75 13.08 -4.18
N GLN A 338 -17.78 13.73 -3.63
CA GLN A 338 -17.68 15.16 -3.27
C GLN A 338 -16.61 15.37 -2.19
N ALA A 339 -16.62 14.56 -1.14
CA ALA A 339 -15.61 14.63 -0.08
C ALA A 339 -14.18 14.39 -0.60
N ALA A 340 -14.01 13.46 -1.53
CA ALA A 340 -12.71 13.21 -2.17
C ALA A 340 -12.25 14.41 -2.99
N ARG A 341 -13.14 15.05 -3.76
CA ARG A 341 -12.84 16.29 -4.51
C ARG A 341 -12.41 17.43 -3.59
N ASP A 342 -13.12 17.62 -2.49
CA ASP A 342 -12.82 18.67 -1.51
C ASP A 342 -11.46 18.39 -0.84
N SER A 343 -11.16 17.14 -0.51
CA SER A 343 -9.87 16.71 0.05
C SER A 343 -8.72 16.96 -0.93
N ILE A 344 -8.89 16.57 -2.20
CA ILE A 344 -7.88 16.79 -3.26
C ILE A 344 -7.65 18.31 -3.46
N ALA A 345 -8.72 19.12 -3.44
CA ALA A 345 -8.58 20.57 -3.56
C ALA A 345 -7.78 21.17 -2.40
N LEU A 346 -8.03 20.71 -1.17
CA LEU A 346 -7.27 21.13 0.01
C LEU A 346 -5.82 20.70 -0.11
N GLU A 347 -5.56 19.43 -0.47
CA GLU A 347 -4.22 18.87 -0.62
C GLU A 347 -3.39 19.63 -1.65
N VAL A 348 -3.92 19.89 -2.84
CA VAL A 348 -3.26 20.67 -3.90
C VAL A 348 -2.90 22.08 -3.42
N LYS A 349 -3.87 22.82 -2.84
CA LYS A 349 -3.64 24.18 -2.37
C LYS A 349 -2.60 24.22 -1.24
N THR A 350 -2.66 23.27 -0.31
CA THR A 350 -1.73 23.18 0.81
C THR A 350 -0.32 22.86 0.32
N SER A 351 -0.19 21.89 -0.59
CA SER A 351 1.12 21.48 -1.15
C SER A 351 1.77 22.61 -1.93
N ILE A 352 1.01 23.40 -2.71
CA ILE A 352 1.53 24.58 -3.41
C ILE A 352 2.01 25.63 -2.40
N ALA A 353 1.22 25.93 -1.37
CA ALA A 353 1.60 26.91 -0.35
C ALA A 353 2.88 26.47 0.40
N GLN A 354 2.98 25.17 0.76
CA GLN A 354 4.15 24.60 1.40
C GLN A 354 5.39 24.63 0.49
N LEU A 355 5.25 24.36 -0.80
CA LEU A 355 6.36 24.43 -1.76
C LEU A 355 6.89 25.86 -1.88
N VAL A 356 6.01 26.88 -1.97
CA VAL A 356 6.43 28.28 -2.02
C VAL A 356 7.13 28.70 -0.74
N ALA A 357 6.61 28.32 0.43
CA ALA A 357 7.23 28.59 1.72
C ALA A 357 8.61 27.92 1.83
N ALA A 358 8.70 26.64 1.52
CA ALA A 358 9.95 25.87 1.59
C ALA A 358 11.02 26.42 0.63
N ARG A 359 10.65 26.89 -0.57
CA ARG A 359 11.57 27.57 -1.48
C ARG A 359 12.18 28.83 -0.84
N ASN A 360 11.36 29.63 -0.20
CA ASN A 360 11.82 30.84 0.46
C ASN A 360 12.71 30.52 1.69
N GLU A 361 12.35 29.48 2.45
CA GLU A 361 13.16 28.99 3.59
C GLU A 361 14.57 28.59 3.16
N VAL A 362 14.74 27.90 2.02
CA VAL A 362 16.06 27.52 1.50
C VAL A 362 16.93 28.74 1.24
N ASN A 363 16.36 29.80 0.62
CA ASN A 363 17.11 31.02 0.34
C ASN A 363 17.57 31.71 1.63
N VAL A 364 16.69 31.79 2.64
CA VAL A 364 17.03 32.39 3.94
C VAL A 364 18.06 31.54 4.70
N ALA A 365 17.90 30.21 4.67
CA ALA A 365 18.81 29.29 5.37
C ALA A 365 20.22 29.30 4.75
N ASN A 366 20.35 29.38 3.43
CA ASN A 366 21.64 29.51 2.74
C ASN A 366 22.38 30.78 3.20
N LEU A 367 21.69 31.93 3.21
CA LEU A 367 22.29 33.17 3.70
C LEU A 367 22.68 33.06 5.17
N GLY A 368 21.85 32.39 6.00
CA GLY A 368 22.14 32.14 7.42
C GLY A 368 23.44 31.37 7.65
N VAL A 369 23.69 30.32 6.86
CA VAL A 369 24.94 29.55 6.93
C VAL A 369 26.14 30.40 6.52
N ASP A 370 26.03 31.19 5.45
CA ASP A 370 27.13 32.05 4.98
C ASP A 370 27.51 33.11 6.03
N LEU A 371 26.52 33.71 6.69
CA LEU A 371 26.75 34.69 7.78
C LEU A 371 27.36 34.02 9.02
N ALA A 372 26.84 32.86 9.43
CA ALA A 372 27.35 32.13 10.59
C ALA A 372 28.80 31.63 10.37
N ARG A 373 29.17 31.25 9.16
CA ARG A 373 30.56 30.92 8.84
C ARG A 373 31.48 32.13 9.01
N GLN A 374 31.09 33.29 8.49
CA GLN A 374 31.82 34.53 8.66
C GLN A 374 31.99 34.93 10.13
N GLU A 375 30.96 34.71 10.93
CA GLU A 375 31.01 34.96 12.37
C GLU A 375 32.05 34.06 13.06
N VAL A 376 32.07 32.74 12.76
CA VAL A 376 33.07 31.80 13.30
C VAL A 376 34.49 32.24 12.91
N ASP A 377 34.72 32.60 11.64
CA ASP A 377 36.04 33.03 11.17
C ASP A 377 36.49 34.30 11.93
N GLN A 378 35.62 35.31 12.04
CA GLN A 378 35.91 36.53 12.77
C GLN A 378 36.18 36.28 14.28
N ALA A 379 35.34 35.48 14.92
CA ALA A 379 35.49 35.13 16.36
C ALA A 379 36.82 34.40 16.59
N ARG A 380 37.22 33.51 15.67
CA ARG A 380 38.50 32.79 15.74
C ARG A 380 39.68 33.72 15.57
N ASP A 381 39.68 34.64 14.61
CA ASP A 381 40.73 35.60 14.38
C ASP A 381 40.90 36.52 15.59
N ARG A 382 39.83 37.02 16.18
CA ARG A 382 39.82 37.84 17.39
C ARG A 382 40.38 37.09 18.59
N PHE A 383 40.03 35.81 18.76
CA PHE A 383 40.57 34.96 19.83
C PHE A 383 42.07 34.72 19.63
N GLN A 384 42.55 34.46 18.38
CA GLN A 384 43.97 34.29 18.09
C GLN A 384 44.76 35.57 18.33
N ALA A 385 44.17 36.73 18.05
CA ALA A 385 44.80 38.04 18.35
C ALA A 385 44.78 38.40 19.85
N GLY A 386 44.17 37.59 20.73
CA GLY A 386 44.07 37.85 22.16
C GLY A 386 43.11 38.97 22.54
N VAL A 387 42.22 39.43 21.62
CA VAL A 387 41.28 40.51 21.85
C VAL A 387 39.87 40.03 22.16
N ALA A 388 39.61 38.70 22.10
CA ALA A 388 38.36 38.04 22.46
C ALA A 388 38.65 36.82 23.36
N ASN A 389 37.61 36.37 24.09
CA ASN A 389 37.70 35.15 24.87
C ASN A 389 37.11 33.95 24.09
N ASN A 390 37.37 32.72 24.57
CA ASN A 390 36.89 31.49 23.96
C ASN A 390 35.36 31.39 23.93
N ILE A 391 34.59 32.12 24.76
CA ILE A 391 33.14 32.13 24.79
C ILE A 391 32.58 32.62 23.43
N GLU A 392 33.20 33.67 22.88
CA GLU A 392 32.79 34.25 21.59
C GLU A 392 32.88 33.19 20.44
N VAL A 393 33.97 32.44 20.43
CA VAL A 393 34.18 31.34 19.43
C VAL A 393 33.18 30.20 19.61
N VAL A 394 32.96 29.75 20.86
CA VAL A 394 32.00 28.69 21.19
C VAL A 394 30.57 29.11 20.81
N THR A 395 30.23 30.39 21.06
CA THR A 395 28.92 30.92 20.68
C THR A 395 28.73 30.93 19.16
N ALA A 396 29.71 31.44 18.43
CA ALA A 396 29.70 31.45 16.96
C ALA A 396 29.60 30.02 16.38
N GLN A 397 30.29 29.05 16.97
CA GLN A 397 30.16 27.64 16.56
C GLN A 397 28.74 27.09 16.78
N ASN A 398 28.11 27.40 17.91
CA ASN A 398 26.73 26.96 18.15
C ASN A 398 25.75 27.60 17.15
N GLU A 399 25.96 28.86 16.76
CA GLU A 399 25.15 29.51 15.75
C GLU A 399 25.38 28.88 14.35
N LEU A 400 26.62 28.55 13.99
CA LEU A 400 26.92 27.81 12.75
C LEU A 400 26.25 26.42 12.76
N ALA A 401 26.28 25.70 13.87
CA ALA A 401 25.60 24.40 14.00
C ALA A 401 24.09 24.53 13.75
N ARG A 402 23.44 25.54 14.35
CA ARG A 402 22.02 25.84 14.14
C ARG A 402 21.73 26.25 12.69
N ALA A 403 22.58 27.07 12.09
CA ALA A 403 22.43 27.49 10.70
C ALA A 403 22.51 26.30 9.73
N ASN A 404 23.45 25.39 9.93
CA ASN A 404 23.56 24.14 9.16
C ASN A 404 22.30 23.25 9.32
N ASP A 405 21.84 23.05 10.56
CA ASP A 405 20.62 22.28 10.83
C ASP A 405 19.39 22.88 10.12
N ASN A 406 19.27 24.21 10.14
CA ASN A 406 18.19 24.92 9.47
C ASN A 406 18.30 24.76 7.94
N GLN A 407 19.49 24.81 7.36
CA GLN A 407 19.71 24.64 5.92
C GLN A 407 19.37 23.22 5.48
N ILE A 408 19.87 22.20 6.18
CA ILE A 408 19.56 20.80 5.89
C ILE A 408 18.06 20.55 5.98
N ALA A 409 17.44 21.07 7.05
CA ALA A 409 15.98 20.95 7.22
C ALA A 409 15.19 21.67 6.12
N ALA A 410 15.62 22.85 5.68
CA ALA A 410 14.98 23.60 4.59
C ALA A 410 15.06 22.86 3.26
N LEU A 411 16.24 22.32 2.91
CA LEU A 411 16.45 21.53 1.70
C LEU A 411 15.61 20.26 1.69
N TYR A 412 15.53 19.57 2.83
CA TYR A 412 14.65 18.40 2.98
C TYR A 412 13.18 18.79 2.79
N ARG A 413 12.69 19.83 3.51
CA ARG A 413 11.30 20.29 3.38
C ARG A 413 10.95 20.69 1.96
N TYR A 414 11.87 21.34 1.24
CA TYR A 414 11.66 21.72 -0.14
C TYR A 414 11.46 20.48 -1.05
N ASN A 415 12.35 19.50 -0.96
CA ASN A 415 12.23 18.29 -1.77
C ASN A 415 10.99 17.44 -1.37
N GLN A 416 10.67 17.40 -0.08
CA GLN A 416 9.43 16.76 0.40
C GLN A 416 8.18 17.46 -0.15
N SER A 417 8.12 18.80 -0.10
CA SER A 417 6.98 19.57 -0.64
C SER A 417 6.81 19.38 -2.15
N ARG A 418 7.91 19.14 -2.89
CA ARG A 418 7.83 18.77 -4.30
C ARG A 418 7.20 17.39 -4.49
N ALA A 419 7.56 16.42 -3.66
CA ALA A 419 6.97 15.09 -3.68
C ALA A 419 5.49 15.14 -3.30
N ASP A 420 5.14 15.91 -2.26
CA ASP A 420 3.76 16.09 -1.81
C ASP A 420 2.90 16.74 -2.90
N LEU A 421 3.43 17.73 -3.62
CA LEU A 421 2.73 18.34 -4.76
C LEU A 421 2.57 17.34 -5.92
N ALA A 422 3.59 16.53 -6.21
CA ALA A 422 3.50 15.48 -7.22
C ALA A 422 2.43 14.45 -6.88
N HIS A 423 2.32 14.08 -5.60
CA HIS A 423 1.25 13.21 -5.10
C HIS A 423 -0.12 13.88 -5.21
N ALA A 424 -0.26 15.12 -4.74
CA ALA A 424 -1.50 15.89 -4.84
C ALA A 424 -2.00 16.02 -6.28
N ALA A 425 -1.08 16.13 -7.25
CA ALA A 425 -1.37 16.17 -8.67
C ALA A 425 -1.58 14.79 -9.32
N GLY A 426 -1.39 13.66 -8.59
CA GLY A 426 -1.48 12.30 -9.13
C GLY A 426 -0.37 11.98 -10.14
N GLN A 427 0.85 12.44 -9.89
CA GLN A 427 2.00 12.31 -10.82
C GLN A 427 3.22 11.63 -10.20
N MET A 428 3.09 10.98 -9.03
CA MET A 428 4.23 10.39 -8.33
C MET A 428 5.00 9.37 -9.18
N GLU A 429 4.28 8.41 -9.76
CA GLU A 429 4.90 7.37 -10.58
C GLU A 429 5.50 7.94 -11.87
N THR A 430 4.89 8.97 -12.45
CA THR A 430 5.41 9.60 -13.68
C THR A 430 6.69 10.42 -13.48
N LEU A 431 6.85 11.02 -12.30
CA LEU A 431 8.00 11.88 -11.97
C LEU A 431 9.16 11.11 -11.33
N TYR A 432 8.88 10.08 -10.55
CA TYR A 432 9.89 9.35 -9.77
C TYR A 432 10.09 7.90 -10.22
N GLY A 433 9.16 7.32 -11.01
CA GLY A 433 9.18 5.92 -11.43
C GLY A 433 9.64 5.68 -12.87
N LYS A 434 9.95 6.76 -13.64
CA LYS A 434 10.42 6.67 -15.04
C LYS A 434 11.89 7.00 -15.21
#